data_c8d80f5ec76b2610ee4c687060959888
#
_entry.id   c8d80f5ec76b2610ee4c687060959888
#
_cell.length_a   1.000
_cell.length_b   1.000
_cell.length_c   1.000
_cell.angle_alpha   90.00
_cell.angle_beta   90.00
_cell.angle_gamma   90.00
#
_symmetry.space_group_name_H-M   'P 1'
#
loop_
_entity.id
_entity.type
_entity.pdbx_description
1 polymer ?
#
loop_
_entity_poly.entity_id
_entity_poly.type
_entity_poly.pdbx_seq_one_letter_code
_entity_poly.pdbx_strand_id
1 'polypeptide(L)'
;ACGGNGDPTGPDAPKPSQPETPELTFAVGTPLTHESTYTADDGTVLLHTNYELPQLELRTADGALYEPGAAATQSAAVAVRDAFNAEMERCYAAVLSNESELAQEARDHYGSDSMSFEYIYYEDELLGEVVYQTDGLISVLANAYAFYGGAHPNTSTLTWSFDLTTGEFLTLDALNAHRQCTRQNAGRYARLGDREQDLRRGTGRLPLR
;
A
#
# COMPACT_ATOMS: atom_id res chain seq x y z
N ALA A 1 42.99 -43.80 50.75
CA ALA A 1 42.25 -44.23 49.56
C ALA A 1 41.03 -43.34 49.42
N CYS A 2 41.09 -42.29 48.59
CA CYS A 2 39.95 -41.50 48.18
C CYS A 2 40.01 -41.41 46.68
N GLY A 3 39.11 -42.14 46.01
CA GLY A 3 38.91 -42.11 44.54
C GLY A 3 38.16 -40.84 44.17
N GLY A 4 38.77 -40.02 43.33
CA GLY A 4 38.09 -38.93 42.64
C GLY A 4 37.49 -39.44 41.32
N ASN A 5 36.17 -39.45 41.21
CA ASN A 5 35.47 -39.61 39.94
C ASN A 5 35.54 -38.30 39.19
N GLY A 6 36.37 -38.25 38.17
CA GLY A 6 36.32 -37.22 37.13
C GLY A 6 35.26 -37.60 36.08
N ASP A 7 34.22 -36.81 36.01
CA ASP A 7 33.18 -36.90 35.00
C ASP A 7 33.76 -36.38 33.66
N PRO A 8 33.76 -37.13 32.53
CA PRO A 8 34.18 -36.60 31.27
C PRO A 8 33.04 -35.80 30.65
N THR A 9 33.15 -34.47 30.73
CA THR A 9 32.34 -33.58 29.89
C THR A 9 32.66 -33.89 28.42
N GLY A 10 31.76 -34.64 27.79
CA GLY A 10 31.75 -34.85 26.36
C GLY A 10 31.51 -33.52 25.59
N PRO A 11 32.01 -33.37 24.36
CA PRO A 11 31.80 -32.17 23.59
C PRO A 11 30.32 -31.90 23.41
N ASP A 12 29.91 -30.65 23.75
CA ASP A 12 28.55 -30.16 23.50
C ASP A 12 28.11 -30.47 22.06
N ALA A 13 27.04 -31.21 21.94
CA ALA A 13 26.42 -31.43 20.65
C ALA A 13 25.98 -30.08 20.06
N PRO A 14 26.23 -29.80 18.74
CA PRO A 14 25.81 -28.55 18.15
C PRO A 14 24.31 -28.40 18.31
N LYS A 15 23.90 -27.29 18.95
CA LYS A 15 22.49 -26.90 19.09
C LYS A 15 21.91 -26.83 17.69
N PRO A 16 20.76 -27.45 17.40
CA PRO A 16 20.14 -27.36 16.09
C PRO A 16 19.91 -25.87 15.77
N SER A 17 20.51 -25.38 14.68
CA SER A 17 20.27 -24.05 14.18
C SER A 17 18.77 -23.92 13.88
N GLN A 18 18.09 -22.99 14.54
CA GLN A 18 16.74 -22.61 14.12
C GLN A 18 16.82 -22.17 12.65
N PRO A 19 15.87 -22.56 11.82
CA PRO A 19 15.80 -22.06 10.45
C PRO A 19 15.76 -20.54 10.53
N GLU A 20 16.73 -19.88 9.89
CA GLU A 20 16.76 -18.43 9.78
C GLU A 20 15.50 -18.00 9.01
N THR A 21 14.74 -17.12 9.62
CA THR A 21 13.59 -16.49 8.92
C THR A 21 14.17 -15.68 7.78
N PRO A 22 13.75 -15.92 6.51
CA PRO A 22 14.29 -15.17 5.40
C PRO A 22 14.01 -13.67 5.56
N GLU A 23 14.98 -12.84 5.22
CA GLU A 23 14.79 -11.41 5.11
C GLU A 23 13.89 -11.14 3.90
N LEU A 24 12.72 -10.51 4.15
CA LEU A 24 11.70 -10.25 3.15
C LEU A 24 11.56 -8.74 2.93
N THR A 25 11.39 -8.35 1.67
CA THR A 25 11.11 -6.98 1.26
C THR A 25 9.76 -6.90 0.56
N PHE A 26 9.08 -5.74 0.70
CA PHE A 26 7.84 -5.46 -0.02
C PHE A 26 8.14 -4.89 -1.40
N ALA A 27 7.47 -5.39 -2.40
CA ALA A 27 7.51 -4.88 -3.76
C ALA A 27 6.10 -4.69 -4.31
N VAL A 28 5.94 -3.81 -5.28
CA VAL A 28 4.70 -3.71 -6.07
C VAL A 28 4.65 -4.91 -6.99
N GLY A 29 3.59 -5.69 -6.86
CA GLY A 29 3.32 -6.88 -7.65
C GLY A 29 2.48 -6.60 -8.88
N THR A 30 1.93 -7.69 -9.45
CA THR A 30 0.97 -7.58 -10.56
C THR A 30 -0.32 -6.94 -10.05
N PRO A 31 -0.81 -5.85 -10.65
CA PRO A 31 -2.04 -5.20 -10.22
C PRO A 31 -3.27 -6.06 -10.49
N LEU A 32 -4.35 -5.78 -9.76
CA LEU A 32 -5.69 -6.21 -10.14
C LEU A 32 -6.11 -5.36 -11.34
N THR A 33 -6.51 -6.01 -12.44
CA THR A 33 -6.92 -5.30 -13.66
C THR A 33 -8.21 -5.87 -14.22
N HIS A 34 -9.09 -5.00 -14.70
CA HIS A 34 -10.29 -5.35 -15.44
C HIS A 34 -10.58 -4.26 -16.45
N GLU A 35 -10.80 -4.67 -17.68
CA GLU A 35 -11.27 -3.79 -18.76
C GLU A 35 -12.41 -4.49 -19.50
N SER A 36 -13.51 -3.76 -19.72
CA SER A 36 -14.67 -4.31 -20.40
C SER A 36 -15.36 -3.25 -21.28
N THR A 37 -16.01 -3.72 -22.33
CA THR A 37 -16.80 -2.88 -23.22
C THR A 37 -18.12 -3.57 -23.52
N TYR A 38 -19.22 -2.91 -23.18
CA TYR A 38 -20.57 -3.38 -23.45
C TYR A 38 -21.12 -2.67 -24.69
N THR A 39 -21.77 -3.42 -25.56
CA THR A 39 -22.32 -2.89 -26.82
C THR A 39 -23.80 -3.23 -26.98
N ALA A 40 -24.52 -2.39 -27.74
CA ALA A 40 -25.86 -2.69 -28.25
C ALA A 40 -25.78 -3.72 -29.40
N ASP A 41 -26.94 -4.20 -29.82
CA ASP A 41 -27.07 -5.19 -30.94
C ASP A 41 -26.58 -4.63 -32.30
N ASP A 42 -26.60 -3.32 -32.47
CA ASP A 42 -26.09 -2.64 -33.67
C ASP A 42 -24.58 -2.32 -33.60
N GLY A 43 -23.90 -2.71 -32.49
CA GLY A 43 -22.49 -2.48 -32.28
C GLY A 43 -22.14 -1.15 -31.62
N THR A 44 -23.12 -0.33 -31.28
CA THR A 44 -22.88 0.93 -30.53
C THR A 44 -22.34 0.63 -29.15
N VAL A 45 -21.22 1.26 -28.75
CA VAL A 45 -20.65 1.15 -27.39
C VAL A 45 -21.64 1.78 -26.42
N LEU A 46 -21.97 1.06 -25.36
CA LEU A 46 -22.87 1.48 -24.29
C LEU A 46 -22.13 1.89 -23.02
N LEU A 47 -21.17 1.07 -22.60
CA LEU A 47 -20.35 1.28 -21.42
C LEU A 47 -18.93 0.80 -21.67
N HIS A 48 -17.96 1.58 -21.23
CA HIS A 48 -16.56 1.17 -21.11
C HIS A 48 -16.14 1.25 -19.65
N THR A 49 -15.53 0.19 -19.13
CA THR A 49 -14.99 0.14 -17.77
C THR A 49 -13.50 -0.17 -17.79
N ASN A 50 -12.73 0.48 -16.90
CA ASN A 50 -11.31 0.22 -16.75
C ASN A 50 -10.90 0.38 -15.29
N TYR A 51 -10.57 -0.74 -14.63
CA TYR A 51 -10.19 -0.76 -13.22
C TYR A 51 -8.81 -1.34 -13.06
N GLU A 52 -7.95 -0.61 -12.33
CA GLU A 52 -6.62 -1.05 -11.97
C GLU A 52 -6.29 -0.64 -10.53
N LEU A 53 -5.92 -1.59 -9.68
CA LEU A 53 -5.46 -1.33 -8.32
C LEU A 53 -4.19 -2.12 -8.02
N PRO A 54 -3.21 -1.52 -7.32
CA PRO A 54 -1.94 -2.17 -7.04
C PRO A 54 -2.09 -3.30 -6.02
N GLN A 55 -1.19 -4.28 -6.12
CA GLN A 55 -1.01 -5.35 -5.15
C GLN A 55 0.42 -5.32 -4.64
N LEU A 56 0.62 -5.79 -3.40
CA LEU A 56 1.96 -6.02 -2.84
C LEU A 56 2.33 -7.50 -2.97
N GLU A 57 3.61 -7.73 -3.21
CA GLU A 57 4.26 -9.01 -3.12
C GLU A 57 5.45 -8.95 -2.17
N LEU A 58 5.89 -10.11 -1.71
CA LEU A 58 7.09 -10.27 -0.90
C LEU A 58 8.20 -10.86 -1.74
N ARG A 59 9.41 -10.33 -1.56
CA ARG A 59 10.63 -10.83 -2.22
C ARG A 59 11.68 -11.19 -1.18
N THR A 60 12.42 -12.24 -1.47
CA THR A 60 13.61 -12.65 -0.74
C THR A 60 14.79 -11.74 -1.05
N ALA A 61 15.87 -11.81 -0.27
CA ALA A 61 17.05 -10.98 -0.43
C ALA A 61 17.73 -11.10 -1.82
N ASP A 62 17.54 -12.23 -2.52
CA ASP A 62 18.00 -12.44 -3.90
C ASP A 62 16.99 -11.95 -4.97
N GLY A 63 15.88 -11.33 -4.55
CA GLY A 63 14.85 -10.75 -5.40
C GLY A 63 13.80 -11.75 -5.91
N ALA A 64 13.85 -13.04 -5.51
CA ALA A 64 12.85 -14.02 -5.91
C ALA A 64 11.51 -13.75 -5.22
N LEU A 65 10.40 -14.07 -5.90
CA LEU A 65 9.06 -14.00 -5.29
C LEU A 65 8.99 -14.98 -4.13
N TYR A 66 8.52 -14.49 -2.98
CA TYR A 66 8.32 -15.32 -1.80
C TYR A 66 6.87 -15.81 -1.71
N GLU A 67 6.70 -17.11 -1.87
CA GLU A 67 5.43 -17.79 -1.66
C GLU A 67 5.45 -18.48 -0.27
N PRO A 68 4.58 -18.06 0.67
CA PRO A 68 4.54 -18.66 1.99
C PRO A 68 4.08 -20.11 1.90
N GLY A 69 4.94 -21.04 2.36
CA GLY A 69 4.49 -22.42 2.58
C GLY A 69 3.48 -22.51 3.72
N ALA A 70 2.73 -23.62 3.81
CA ALA A 70 1.66 -23.81 4.80
C ALA A 70 2.07 -23.55 6.28
N ALA A 71 3.36 -23.66 6.60
CA ALA A 71 3.91 -23.39 7.94
C ALA A 71 4.35 -21.92 8.13
N ALA A 72 4.46 -21.12 7.06
CA ALA A 72 5.00 -19.75 7.09
C ALA A 72 3.90 -18.68 7.10
N THR A 73 2.64 -19.04 7.21
CA THR A 73 1.48 -18.13 7.24
C THR A 73 1.43 -17.20 8.45
N GLN A 74 2.37 -17.33 9.39
CA GLN A 74 2.47 -16.49 10.60
C GLN A 74 3.60 -15.46 10.53
N SER A 75 4.25 -15.26 9.39
CA SER A 75 5.22 -14.17 9.22
C SER A 75 4.51 -12.83 9.29
N ALA A 76 5.02 -11.89 10.09
CA ALA A 76 4.48 -10.54 10.17
C ALA A 76 4.42 -9.87 8.79
N ALA A 77 5.43 -10.07 7.95
CA ALA A 77 5.47 -9.53 6.60
C ALA A 77 4.34 -10.07 5.69
N VAL A 78 4.00 -11.37 5.83
CA VAL A 78 2.86 -11.97 5.12
C VAL A 78 1.56 -11.32 5.55
N ALA A 79 1.34 -11.17 6.87
CA ALA A 79 0.12 -10.54 7.38
C ALA A 79 -0.02 -9.08 6.92
N VAL A 80 1.09 -8.33 6.86
CA VAL A 80 1.12 -6.95 6.37
C VAL A 80 0.75 -6.88 4.87
N ARG A 81 1.38 -7.71 4.03
CA ARG A 81 1.04 -7.83 2.60
C ARG A 81 -0.45 -8.15 2.42
N ASP A 82 -0.94 -9.14 3.13
CA ASP A 82 -2.32 -9.63 2.99
C ASP A 82 -3.34 -8.56 3.44
N ALA A 83 -3.03 -7.77 4.47
CA ALA A 83 -3.87 -6.67 4.90
C ALA A 83 -3.97 -5.56 3.85
N PHE A 84 -2.87 -5.19 3.20
CA PHE A 84 -2.87 -4.24 2.09
C PHE A 84 -3.69 -4.78 0.91
N ASN A 85 -3.39 -6.01 0.47
CA ASN A 85 -4.03 -6.61 -0.68
C ASN A 85 -5.54 -6.79 -0.46
N ALA A 86 -5.96 -7.18 0.74
CA ALA A 86 -7.38 -7.32 1.08
C ALA A 86 -8.16 -6.00 0.94
N GLU A 87 -7.56 -4.84 1.28
CA GLU A 87 -8.21 -3.54 1.07
C GLU A 87 -8.30 -3.18 -0.43
N MET A 88 -7.24 -3.42 -1.20
CA MET A 88 -7.26 -3.21 -2.65
C MET A 88 -8.30 -4.12 -3.32
N GLU A 89 -8.35 -5.40 -2.95
CA GLU A 89 -9.35 -6.36 -3.43
C GLU A 89 -10.77 -5.94 -3.06
N ARG A 90 -10.99 -5.43 -1.85
CA ARG A 90 -12.29 -4.92 -1.40
C ARG A 90 -12.76 -3.74 -2.25
N CYS A 91 -11.88 -2.78 -2.54
CA CYS A 91 -12.20 -1.64 -3.39
C CYS A 91 -12.47 -2.09 -4.83
N TYR A 92 -11.64 -2.98 -5.36
CA TYR A 92 -11.79 -3.54 -6.70
C TYR A 92 -13.09 -4.32 -6.86
N ALA A 93 -13.43 -5.19 -5.90
CA ALA A 93 -14.68 -5.92 -5.91
C ALA A 93 -15.92 -5.01 -5.83
N ALA A 94 -15.82 -3.87 -5.13
CA ALA A 94 -16.90 -2.90 -5.03
C ALA A 94 -17.24 -2.27 -6.39
N VAL A 95 -16.25 -1.87 -7.19
CA VAL A 95 -16.48 -1.33 -8.54
C VAL A 95 -17.00 -2.41 -9.49
N LEU A 96 -16.42 -3.61 -9.47
CA LEU A 96 -16.89 -4.73 -10.29
C LEU A 96 -18.35 -5.12 -10.01
N SER A 97 -18.79 -5.02 -8.76
CA SER A 97 -20.17 -5.38 -8.39
C SER A 97 -21.23 -4.47 -9.03
N ASN A 98 -20.87 -3.25 -9.41
CA ASN A 98 -21.79 -2.27 -10.00
C ASN A 98 -21.83 -2.33 -11.54
N GLU A 99 -20.86 -3.01 -12.17
CA GLU A 99 -20.66 -2.99 -13.61
C GLU A 99 -21.89 -3.47 -14.41
N SER A 100 -22.52 -4.55 -13.96
CA SER A 100 -23.69 -5.09 -14.63
C SER A 100 -24.93 -4.17 -14.57
N GLU A 101 -25.09 -3.46 -13.45
CA GLU A 101 -26.15 -2.46 -13.26
C GLU A 101 -25.91 -1.25 -14.16
N LEU A 102 -24.68 -0.74 -14.22
CA LEU A 102 -24.27 0.34 -15.11
C LEU A 102 -24.48 -0.02 -16.59
N ALA A 103 -24.14 -1.26 -16.97
CA ALA A 103 -24.38 -1.74 -18.34
C ALA A 103 -25.87 -1.78 -18.69
N GLN A 104 -26.74 -2.15 -17.74
CA GLN A 104 -28.18 -2.13 -17.94
C GLN A 104 -28.72 -0.69 -18.04
N GLU A 105 -28.27 0.20 -17.14
CA GLU A 105 -28.67 1.63 -17.21
C GLU A 105 -28.24 2.28 -18.52
N ALA A 106 -27.03 2.01 -18.99
CA ALA A 106 -26.54 2.49 -20.27
C ALA A 106 -27.41 1.99 -21.46
N ARG A 107 -27.83 0.71 -21.39
CA ARG A 107 -28.73 0.11 -22.39
C ARG A 107 -30.10 0.77 -22.37
N ASP A 108 -30.68 0.99 -21.21
CA ASP A 108 -31.99 1.61 -21.03
C ASP A 108 -31.96 3.09 -21.52
N HIS A 109 -30.84 3.77 -21.21
CA HIS A 109 -30.61 5.13 -21.68
C HIS A 109 -30.53 5.19 -23.25
N TYR A 110 -29.76 4.30 -23.84
CA TYR A 110 -29.63 4.19 -25.32
C TYR A 110 -30.96 3.88 -26.00
N GLY A 111 -31.79 3.03 -25.42
CA GLY A 111 -33.12 2.66 -25.95
C GLY A 111 -34.21 3.70 -25.73
N SER A 112 -33.93 4.81 -25.03
CA SER A 112 -34.95 5.82 -24.70
C SER A 112 -35.20 6.78 -25.86
N ASP A 113 -36.47 7.06 -26.22
CA ASP A 113 -36.88 8.02 -27.26
C ASP A 113 -36.50 9.49 -26.96
N SER A 114 -35.91 9.75 -25.79
CA SER A 114 -35.49 11.09 -25.37
C SER A 114 -34.14 11.54 -25.95
N MET A 115 -33.47 10.70 -26.73
CA MET A 115 -32.17 10.96 -27.35
C MET A 115 -32.33 11.88 -28.59
N SER A 116 -32.39 13.19 -28.38
CA SER A 116 -32.31 14.20 -29.45
C SER A 116 -30.88 14.64 -29.79
N PHE A 117 -29.87 14.08 -29.09
CA PHE A 117 -28.45 14.37 -29.26
C PHE A 117 -27.69 13.08 -29.57
N GLU A 118 -26.47 13.24 -30.10
CA GLU A 118 -25.55 12.13 -30.31
C GLU A 118 -25.31 11.38 -28.97
N TYR A 119 -25.50 10.06 -28.98
CA TYR A 119 -25.31 9.23 -27.80
C TYR A 119 -23.82 9.22 -27.43
N ILE A 120 -23.53 9.53 -26.17
CA ILE A 120 -22.21 9.39 -25.56
C ILE A 120 -22.28 8.19 -24.61
N TYR A 121 -21.42 7.20 -24.83
CA TYR A 121 -21.38 6.00 -24.00
C TYR A 121 -20.97 6.32 -22.54
N TYR A 122 -21.36 5.45 -21.64
CA TYR A 122 -20.94 5.51 -20.24
C TYR A 122 -19.48 5.11 -20.08
N GLU A 123 -18.79 5.76 -19.20
CA GLU A 123 -17.41 5.42 -18.79
C GLU A 123 -17.34 5.33 -17.28
N ASP A 124 -16.68 4.28 -16.78
CA ASP A 124 -16.40 4.09 -15.35
C ASP A 124 -14.98 3.57 -15.15
N GLU A 125 -14.15 4.36 -14.50
CA GLU A 125 -12.74 4.06 -14.34
C GLU A 125 -12.29 4.22 -12.88
N LEU A 126 -11.42 3.33 -12.43
CA LEU A 126 -10.69 3.45 -11.17
C LEU A 126 -9.25 3.02 -11.39
N LEU A 127 -8.34 4.00 -11.55
CA LEU A 127 -6.95 3.76 -11.89
C LEU A 127 -6.05 4.16 -10.72
N GLY A 128 -5.51 3.15 -10.03
CA GLY A 128 -4.65 3.31 -8.86
C GLY A 128 -3.20 3.05 -9.15
N GLU A 129 -2.34 3.90 -8.62
CA GLU A 129 -0.88 3.76 -8.71
C GLU A 129 -0.20 3.96 -7.35
N VAL A 130 0.94 3.30 -7.16
CA VAL A 130 1.81 3.57 -6.02
C VAL A 130 2.61 4.83 -6.32
N VAL A 131 2.31 5.90 -5.57
CA VAL A 131 2.96 7.22 -5.74
C VAL A 131 4.13 7.45 -4.79
N TYR A 132 4.26 6.62 -3.76
CA TYR A 132 5.36 6.69 -2.80
C TYR A 132 5.58 5.34 -2.12
N GLN A 133 6.83 4.93 -1.98
CA GLN A 133 7.21 3.70 -1.24
C GLN A 133 8.58 3.86 -0.56
N THR A 134 8.65 3.38 0.67
CA THR A 134 9.87 3.18 1.46
C THR A 134 9.78 1.81 2.14
N ASP A 135 10.78 1.44 2.95
CA ASP A 135 10.77 0.21 3.74
C ASP A 135 9.64 0.19 4.78
N GLY A 136 9.14 1.36 5.21
CA GLY A 136 8.13 1.48 6.27
C GLY A 136 6.79 2.05 5.83
N LEU A 137 6.65 2.55 4.61
CA LEU A 137 5.43 3.23 4.17
C LEU A 137 5.20 3.03 2.68
N ILE A 138 3.94 2.78 2.31
CA ILE A 138 3.47 2.85 0.93
C ILE A 138 2.27 3.79 0.84
N SER A 139 2.20 4.58 -0.22
CA SER A 139 1.05 5.43 -0.53
C SER A 139 0.55 5.15 -1.95
N VAL A 140 -0.76 5.00 -2.04
CA VAL A 140 -1.50 4.78 -3.29
C VAL A 140 -2.37 5.99 -3.55
N LEU A 141 -2.43 6.40 -4.80
CA LEU A 141 -3.38 7.37 -5.32
C LEU A 141 -4.20 6.68 -6.41
N ALA A 142 -5.52 6.76 -6.34
CA ALA A 142 -6.38 6.28 -7.41
C ALA A 142 -7.28 7.43 -7.92
N ASN A 143 -7.33 7.57 -9.23
CA ASN A 143 -8.24 8.47 -9.91
C ASN A 143 -9.49 7.68 -10.29
N ALA A 144 -10.65 8.14 -9.82
CA ALA A 144 -11.95 7.64 -10.24
C ALA A 144 -12.56 8.62 -11.22
N TYR A 145 -13.01 8.12 -12.36
CA TYR A 145 -13.71 8.86 -13.39
C TYR A 145 -15.03 8.15 -13.70
N ALA A 146 -16.11 8.89 -13.72
CA ALA A 146 -17.43 8.34 -14.02
C ALA A 146 -18.21 9.30 -14.92
N PHE A 147 -18.64 8.82 -16.07
CA PHE A 147 -19.55 9.51 -16.95
C PHE A 147 -20.75 8.60 -17.25
N TYR A 148 -21.92 8.93 -16.75
CA TYR A 148 -23.18 8.18 -16.92
C TYR A 148 -24.23 9.02 -17.67
N GLY A 149 -23.76 9.76 -18.67
CA GLY A 149 -24.58 10.72 -19.39
C GLY A 149 -24.67 12.07 -18.68
N GLY A 150 -25.22 13.06 -19.35
CA GLY A 150 -25.36 14.41 -18.81
C GLY A 150 -24.29 15.39 -19.31
N ALA A 151 -24.12 16.53 -18.62
CA ALA A 151 -23.35 17.66 -19.11
C ALA A 151 -21.83 17.51 -18.88
N HIS A 152 -21.41 16.75 -17.87
CA HIS A 152 -19.99 16.60 -17.51
C HIS A 152 -19.76 15.31 -16.69
N PRO A 153 -18.55 14.73 -16.73
CA PRO A 153 -18.18 13.62 -15.87
C PRO A 153 -18.01 14.02 -14.40
N ASN A 154 -18.05 13.05 -13.54
CA ASN A 154 -17.63 13.15 -12.15
C ASN A 154 -16.21 12.60 -12.02
N THR A 155 -15.34 13.33 -11.33
CA THR A 155 -13.98 12.88 -11.03
C THR A 155 -13.72 12.97 -9.54
N SER A 156 -13.04 12.00 -8.99
CA SER A 156 -12.56 12.02 -7.60
C SER A 156 -11.19 11.37 -7.49
N THR A 157 -10.49 11.70 -6.41
CA THR A 157 -9.20 11.09 -6.09
C THR A 157 -9.30 10.40 -4.75
N LEU A 158 -8.98 9.13 -4.72
CA LEU A 158 -8.86 8.31 -3.53
C LEU A 158 -7.39 8.17 -3.16
N THR A 159 -7.10 8.15 -1.88
CA THR A 159 -5.71 8.00 -1.40
C THR A 159 -5.65 7.05 -0.21
N TRP A 160 -4.65 6.19 -0.20
CA TRP A 160 -4.33 5.34 0.92
C TRP A 160 -2.87 5.55 1.31
N SER A 161 -2.59 5.59 2.60
CA SER A 161 -1.24 5.48 3.15
C SER A 161 -1.24 4.31 4.11
N PHE A 162 -0.30 3.41 3.96
CA PHE A 162 -0.26 2.16 4.70
C PHE A 162 1.13 1.96 5.31
N ASP A 163 1.16 1.68 6.61
CA ASP A 163 2.38 1.41 7.36
C ASP A 163 2.80 -0.05 7.15
N LEU A 164 3.92 -0.25 6.47
CA LEU A 164 4.49 -1.57 6.19
C LEU A 164 5.08 -2.27 7.41
N THR A 165 5.23 -1.55 8.54
CA THR A 165 5.75 -2.12 9.79
C THR A 165 4.65 -2.63 10.70
N THR A 166 3.49 -1.97 10.70
CA THR A 166 2.35 -2.32 11.55
C THR A 166 1.24 -3.06 10.81
N GLY A 167 1.15 -2.90 9.49
CA GLY A 167 0.05 -3.44 8.68
C GLY A 167 -1.25 -2.64 8.80
N GLU A 168 -1.17 -1.35 9.10
CA GLU A 168 -2.32 -0.49 9.31
C GLU A 168 -2.41 0.63 8.28
N PHE A 169 -3.64 0.98 7.85
CA PHE A 169 -3.89 2.18 7.07
C PHE A 169 -3.80 3.43 7.95
N LEU A 170 -3.05 4.40 7.48
CA LEU A 170 -2.83 5.64 8.21
C LEU A 170 -3.94 6.66 7.90
N THR A 171 -4.52 7.22 8.96
CA THR A 171 -5.43 8.35 8.85
C THR A 171 -4.66 9.66 8.73
N LEU A 172 -5.34 10.74 8.27
CA LEU A 172 -4.74 12.09 8.26
C LEU A 172 -4.25 12.54 9.65
N ASP A 173 -4.95 12.14 10.71
CA ASP A 173 -4.55 12.46 12.08
C ASP A 173 -3.27 11.72 12.48
N ALA A 174 -3.12 10.45 12.12
CA ALA A 174 -1.91 9.67 12.34
C ALA A 174 -0.72 10.26 11.58
N LEU A 175 -0.91 10.65 10.31
CA LEU A 175 0.11 11.32 9.49
C LEU A 175 0.51 12.68 10.05
N ASN A 176 -0.44 13.47 10.57
CA ASN A 176 -0.16 14.74 11.21
C ASN A 176 0.58 14.58 12.54
N ALA A 177 0.26 13.58 13.33
CA ALA A 177 0.98 13.24 14.56
C ALA A 177 2.45 12.86 14.26
N HIS A 178 2.68 12.08 13.21
CA HIS A 178 4.03 11.72 12.76
C HIS A 178 4.81 12.96 12.26
N ARG A 179 4.20 13.86 11.51
CA ARG A 179 4.81 15.13 11.08
C ARG A 179 5.20 16.02 12.25
N GLN A 180 4.37 16.11 13.29
CA GLN A 180 4.67 16.88 14.49
C GLN A 180 5.86 16.27 15.26
N CYS A 181 5.92 14.97 15.40
CA CYS A 181 7.05 14.27 16.01
C CYS A 181 8.35 14.51 15.25
N THR A 182 8.33 14.43 13.92
CA THR A 182 9.51 14.66 13.07
C THR A 182 10.00 16.11 13.15
N ARG A 183 9.08 17.10 13.18
CA ARG A 183 9.42 18.52 13.34
C ARG A 183 10.00 18.83 14.73
N GLN A 184 9.47 18.21 15.79
CA GLN A 184 10.01 18.35 17.14
C GLN A 184 11.41 17.76 17.26
N ASN A 185 11.66 16.63 16.62
CA ASN A 185 12.96 16.00 16.58
C ASN A 185 13.97 16.82 15.76
N ALA A 186 13.57 17.32 14.57
CA ALA A 186 14.41 18.19 13.76
C ALA A 186 14.82 19.46 14.52
N GLY A 187 13.89 20.11 15.25
CA GLY A 187 14.18 21.26 16.10
C GLY A 187 15.08 20.93 17.30
N ARG A 188 15.10 19.68 17.74
CA ARG A 188 15.99 19.21 18.81
C ARG A 188 17.43 19.02 18.31
N TYR A 189 17.59 18.46 17.12
CA TYR A 189 18.90 18.28 16.48
C TYR A 189 19.50 19.60 16.00
N ALA A 190 18.71 20.54 15.49
CA ALA A 190 19.18 21.89 15.17
C ALA A 190 19.76 22.60 16.39
N ARG A 191 19.07 22.54 17.55
CA ARG A 191 19.56 23.12 18.81
C ARG A 191 20.83 22.47 19.36
N LEU A 192 21.05 21.20 19.09
CA LEU A 192 22.30 20.50 19.45
C LEU A 192 23.45 20.92 18.53
N GLY A 193 23.19 21.07 17.23
CA GLY A 193 24.18 21.57 16.28
C GLY A 193 24.65 23.02 16.57
N ASP A 194 23.72 23.91 16.95
CA ASP A 194 24.04 25.29 17.34
C ASP A 194 24.90 25.34 18.62
N ARG A 195 24.63 24.50 19.60
CA ARG A 195 25.45 24.38 20.81
C ARG A 195 26.88 23.87 20.52
N GLU A 196 27.03 22.94 19.61
CA GLU A 196 28.33 22.41 19.25
C GLU A 196 29.15 23.43 18.44
N GLN A 197 28.51 24.23 17.60
CA GLN A 197 29.16 25.33 16.89
C GLN A 197 29.59 26.47 17.80
N ASP A 198 28.80 26.82 18.82
CA ASP A 198 29.16 27.83 19.82
C ASP A 198 30.34 27.41 20.70
N LEU A 199 30.40 26.12 21.05
CA LEU A 199 31.56 25.53 21.75
C LEU A 199 32.83 25.57 20.91
N ARG A 200 32.73 25.33 19.61
CA ARG A 200 33.87 25.40 18.68
C ARG A 200 34.34 26.83 18.38
N ARG A 201 33.47 27.82 18.53
CA ARG A 201 33.82 29.26 18.31
C ARG A 201 34.42 29.92 19.52
N GLY A 202 34.52 29.24 20.66
CA GLY A 202 35.19 29.77 21.85
C GLY A 202 34.51 31.01 22.48
N THR A 203 33.22 31.27 22.15
CA THR A 203 32.47 32.43 22.68
C THR A 203 31.75 32.14 24.01
N GLY A 204 32.09 31.06 24.66
CA GLY A 204 31.56 30.71 25.98
C GLY A 204 32.11 31.61 27.07
N ARG A 205 31.54 32.82 27.27
CA ARG A 205 31.70 33.54 28.54
C ARG A 205 31.06 32.72 29.64
N LEU A 206 31.89 32.18 30.53
CA LEU A 206 31.46 31.66 31.83
C LEU A 206 30.73 32.78 32.60
N PRO A 207 29.51 32.56 33.10
CA PRO A 207 28.94 33.52 34.04
C PRO A 207 29.74 33.41 35.35
N LEU A 208 30.38 34.52 35.73
CA LEU A 208 30.90 34.72 37.02
C LEU A 208 29.73 34.87 38.00
N ARG A 209 29.61 33.90 38.92
CA ARG A 209 28.87 33.84 40.18
C ARG A 209 27.38 34.09 40.17
#